data_825fbb1082939f9c33093ed0fa293c55
#
_entry.id   825fbb1082939f9c33093ed0fa293c55
#
_cell.length_a   1.000
_cell.length_b   1.000
_cell.length_c   1.000
_cell.angle_alpha   90.00
_cell.angle_beta   90.00
_cell.angle_gamma   90.00
#
_symmetry.space_group_name_H-M   'P 1'
#
loop_
_entity.id
_entity.type
_entity.pdbx_description
1 polymer ?
#
loop_
_entity_poly.entity_id
_entity_poly.type
_entity_poly.pdbx_seq_one_letter_code
_entity_poly.pdbx_strand_id
1 'polypeptide(L)'
;MKTKVYLTWKQVENFVNIIKNKYILEEPFTGVYGLPRGGLILAVMLSHKLHIPLLAAPSDGCLIVDDICDSGESLLHYFQNSSGRSKKRYTLVTLVYKENLLNVVPDYYLIPETDDHWVVFPWE
;
A
#
# COMPACT_ATOMS: atom_id res chain seq x y z
N MET A 1 -18.99 13.71 14.46
CA MET A 1 -18.02 12.89 15.21
C MET A 1 -17.72 11.62 14.41
N LYS A 2 -16.45 11.33 14.17
CA LYS A 2 -16.07 10.14 13.42
C LYS A 2 -16.04 8.91 14.31
N THR A 3 -16.55 7.81 13.80
CA THR A 3 -16.47 6.51 14.49
C THR A 3 -15.05 5.94 14.30
N LYS A 4 -14.43 5.55 15.41
CA LYS A 4 -13.11 4.92 15.35
C LYS A 4 -13.25 3.44 14.99
N VAL A 5 -12.44 3.00 14.04
CA VAL A 5 -12.33 1.60 13.63
C VAL A 5 -10.90 1.15 13.93
N TYR A 6 -10.77 0.15 14.79
CA TYR A 6 -9.47 -0.33 15.23
C TYR A 6 -9.07 -1.56 14.43
N LEU A 7 -7.94 -1.48 13.72
CA LEU A 7 -7.34 -2.64 13.10
C LEU A 7 -6.44 -3.35 14.09
N THR A 8 -6.47 -4.67 14.06
CA THR A 8 -5.63 -5.52 14.91
C THR A 8 -4.41 -5.99 14.13
N TRP A 9 -3.36 -6.40 14.86
CA TRP A 9 -2.19 -7.05 14.25
C TRP A 9 -2.59 -8.29 13.45
N LYS A 10 -3.58 -9.05 13.96
CA LYS A 10 -4.10 -10.23 13.27
C LYS A 10 -4.66 -9.89 11.89
N GLN A 11 -5.42 -8.80 11.81
CA GLN A 11 -5.98 -8.36 10.54
C GLN A 11 -4.89 -7.93 9.56
N VAL A 12 -3.86 -7.25 10.04
CA VAL A 12 -2.72 -6.85 9.21
C VAL A 12 -1.95 -8.07 8.73
N GLU A 13 -1.69 -9.03 9.60
CA GLU A 13 -1.01 -10.29 9.23
C GLU A 13 -1.81 -11.07 8.19
N ASN A 14 -3.13 -11.17 8.36
CA ASN A 14 -4.00 -11.84 7.40
C ASN A 14 -3.95 -11.13 6.04
N PHE A 15 -3.94 -9.81 6.04
CA PHE A 15 -3.80 -9.04 4.81
C PHE A 15 -2.48 -9.31 4.10
N VAL A 16 -1.38 -9.35 4.83
CA VAL A 16 -0.06 -9.68 4.28
C VAL A 16 -0.07 -11.07 3.64
N ASN A 17 -0.72 -12.04 4.27
CA ASN A 17 -0.86 -13.39 3.71
C ASN A 17 -1.72 -13.40 2.44
N ILE A 18 -2.77 -12.59 2.39
CA ILE A 18 -3.61 -12.45 1.19
C ILE A 18 -2.78 -11.87 0.05
N ILE A 19 -1.97 -10.85 0.30
CA ILE A 19 -1.10 -10.25 -0.71
C ILE A 19 -0.10 -11.28 -1.22
N LYS A 20 0.51 -12.05 -0.33
CA LYS A 20 1.42 -13.13 -0.73
C LYS A 20 0.74 -14.11 -1.68
N ASN A 21 -0.46 -14.57 -1.33
CA ASN A 21 -1.18 -15.54 -2.14
C ASN A 21 -1.63 -14.96 -3.48
N LYS A 22 -2.02 -13.67 -3.48
CA LYS A 22 -2.46 -12.99 -4.70
C LYS A 22 -1.33 -12.89 -5.73
N TYR A 23 -0.11 -12.61 -5.28
CA TYR A 23 1.01 -12.34 -6.19
C TYR A 23 2.01 -13.50 -6.31
N ILE A 24 1.70 -14.65 -5.73
CA ILE A 24 2.64 -15.78 -5.71
C ILE A 24 2.98 -16.32 -7.11
N LEU A 25 2.04 -16.23 -8.04
CA LEU A 25 2.22 -16.72 -9.41
C LEU A 25 2.63 -15.64 -10.40
N GLU A 26 2.75 -14.40 -9.94
CA GLU A 26 3.15 -13.29 -10.78
C GLU A 26 4.67 -13.12 -10.74
N GLU A 27 5.19 -12.32 -11.67
CA GLU A 27 6.61 -12.00 -11.67
C GLU A 27 6.99 -11.35 -10.35
N PRO A 28 8.14 -11.74 -9.76
CA PRO A 28 8.54 -11.19 -8.48
C PRO A 28 8.76 -9.68 -8.59
N PHE A 29 8.31 -8.97 -7.57
CA PHE A 29 8.58 -7.55 -7.45
C PHE A 29 10.07 -7.31 -7.25
N THR A 30 10.57 -6.19 -7.77
CA THR A 30 11.97 -5.80 -7.55
C THR A 30 12.26 -5.46 -6.09
N GLY A 31 11.22 -5.16 -5.34
CA GLY A 31 11.31 -4.87 -3.92
C GLY A 31 10.01 -4.23 -3.45
N VAL A 32 9.99 -3.81 -2.20
CA VAL A 32 8.86 -3.09 -1.62
C VAL A 32 9.30 -1.76 -1.05
N TYR A 33 8.60 -0.70 -1.42
CA TYR A 33 8.82 0.65 -0.91
C TYR A 33 7.62 1.07 -0.07
N GLY A 34 7.87 1.43 1.17
CA GLY A 34 6.84 1.96 2.06
C GLY A 34 6.89 3.47 2.14
N LEU A 35 5.74 4.13 1.91
CA LEU A 35 5.68 5.57 2.09
C LEU A 35 5.84 5.91 3.58
N PRO A 36 6.85 6.72 3.94
CA PRO A 36 7.04 7.10 5.32
C PRO A 36 5.86 7.97 5.81
N ARG A 37 5.49 7.84 7.04
CA ARG A 37 5.97 6.81 7.96
C ARG A 37 5.00 5.62 8.04
N GLY A 38 3.73 5.87 7.74
CA GLY A 38 2.65 4.89 7.92
C GLY A 38 2.84 3.60 7.12
N GLY A 39 3.45 3.69 5.94
CA GLY A 39 3.66 2.54 5.10
C GLY A 39 4.86 1.68 5.46
N LEU A 40 5.74 2.16 6.33
CA LEU A 40 7.00 1.46 6.63
C LEU A 40 6.78 0.11 7.32
N ILE A 41 5.86 0.04 8.26
CA ILE A 41 5.60 -1.21 9.00
C ILE A 41 5.05 -2.28 8.05
N LEU A 42 4.08 -1.91 7.24
CA LEU A 42 3.51 -2.81 6.24
C LEU A 42 4.59 -3.26 5.24
N ALA A 43 5.45 -2.33 4.82
CA ALA A 43 6.54 -2.65 3.88
C ALA A 43 7.51 -3.67 4.46
N VAL A 44 7.89 -3.53 5.73
CA VAL A 44 8.77 -4.49 6.40
C VAL A 44 8.12 -5.87 6.48
N MET A 45 6.85 -5.92 6.83
CA MET A 45 6.12 -7.20 6.91
C MET A 45 6.05 -7.88 5.53
N LEU A 46 5.78 -7.12 4.48
CA LEU A 46 5.72 -7.65 3.12
C LEU A 46 7.10 -8.08 2.61
N SER A 47 8.14 -7.32 2.93
CA SER A 47 9.51 -7.68 2.61
C SER A 47 9.88 -9.05 3.16
N HIS A 48 9.55 -9.29 4.43
CA HIS A 48 9.78 -10.60 5.05
C HIS A 48 8.94 -11.68 4.40
N LYS A 49 7.67 -11.42 4.19
CA LYS A 49 6.73 -12.45 3.73
C LYS A 49 6.97 -12.85 2.29
N LEU A 50 7.30 -11.88 1.44
CA LEU A 50 7.51 -12.10 0.01
C LEU A 50 8.97 -12.39 -0.33
N HIS A 51 9.87 -12.28 0.64
CA HIS A 51 11.32 -12.45 0.44
C HIS A 51 11.87 -11.51 -0.64
N ILE A 52 11.46 -10.26 -0.58
CA ILE A 52 11.91 -9.21 -1.50
C ILE A 52 12.58 -8.08 -0.72
N PRO A 53 13.51 -7.33 -1.35
CA PRO A 53 14.22 -6.26 -0.66
C PRO A 53 13.29 -5.13 -0.20
N LEU A 54 13.61 -4.56 0.97
CA LEU A 54 13.01 -3.30 1.39
C LEU A 54 13.78 -2.17 0.70
N LEU A 55 13.06 -1.35 -0.07
CA LEU A 55 13.68 -0.30 -0.89
C LEU A 55 13.68 1.03 -0.16
N ALA A 56 14.76 1.80 -0.34
CA ALA A 56 14.85 3.17 0.17
C ALA A 56 14.16 4.18 -0.76
N ALA A 57 13.92 3.79 -2.01
CA ALA A 57 13.24 4.60 -3.01
C ALA A 57 12.53 3.69 -4.01
N PRO A 58 11.46 4.17 -4.65
CA PRO A 58 10.77 3.35 -5.64
C PRO A 58 11.66 3.03 -6.83
N SER A 59 11.49 1.82 -7.37
CA SER A 59 12.12 1.40 -8.60
C SER A 59 11.08 0.72 -9.49
N ASP A 60 11.40 0.60 -10.78
CA ASP A 60 10.47 -0.03 -11.72
C ASP A 60 10.18 -1.47 -11.32
N GLY A 61 8.91 -1.83 -11.34
CA GLY A 61 8.46 -3.17 -10.94
C GLY A 61 8.36 -3.39 -9.44
N CYS A 62 8.46 -2.34 -8.63
CA CYS A 62 8.35 -2.48 -7.18
C CYS A 62 6.90 -2.43 -6.70
N LEU A 63 6.74 -2.91 -5.47
CA LEU A 63 5.50 -2.78 -4.72
C LEU A 63 5.59 -1.50 -3.90
N ILE A 64 4.60 -0.61 -4.04
CA ILE A 64 4.50 0.60 -3.20
C ILE A 64 3.38 0.36 -2.20
N VAL A 65 3.67 0.61 -0.93
CA VAL A 65 2.68 0.39 0.12
C VAL A 65 2.54 1.61 1.03
N ASP A 66 1.33 1.80 1.51
CA ASP A 66 1.01 2.81 2.51
C ASP A 66 -0.06 2.25 3.43
N ASP A 67 -0.26 2.90 4.57
CA ASP A 67 -1.32 2.51 5.50
C ASP A 67 -2.68 2.92 4.95
N ILE A 68 -2.79 4.11 4.40
CA ILE A 68 -4.05 4.65 3.90
C ILE A 68 -3.86 5.43 2.61
N CYS A 69 -4.72 5.17 1.63
CA CYS A 69 -4.84 6.00 0.45
C CYS A 69 -6.04 6.92 0.66
N ASP A 70 -5.77 8.16 1.05
CA ASP A 70 -6.78 9.16 1.40
C ASP A 70 -6.87 10.23 0.31
N SER A 71 -6.02 11.24 0.34
CA SER A 71 -6.02 12.28 -0.70
C SER A 71 -5.42 11.80 -2.02
N GLY A 72 -4.51 10.85 -1.95
CA GLY A 72 -3.78 10.34 -3.10
C GLY A 72 -2.63 11.25 -3.55
N GLU A 73 -2.42 12.39 -2.93
CA GLU A 73 -1.39 13.34 -3.35
C GLU A 73 0.03 12.76 -3.30
N SER A 74 0.36 12.10 -2.21
CA SER A 74 1.69 11.48 -2.05
C SER A 74 1.96 10.40 -3.08
N LEU A 75 0.90 9.71 -3.50
CA LEU A 75 1.00 8.58 -4.43
C LEU A 75 0.97 9.03 -5.87
N LEU A 76 0.26 10.10 -6.16
CA LEU A 76 0.09 10.62 -7.51
C LEU A 76 1.43 10.89 -8.18
N HIS A 77 2.40 11.38 -7.42
CA HIS A 77 3.75 11.65 -7.90
C HIS A 77 4.40 10.44 -8.56
N TYR A 78 4.17 9.25 -8.02
CA TYR A 78 4.76 8.01 -8.56
C TYR A 78 4.02 7.50 -9.80
N PHE A 79 2.73 7.79 -9.92
CA PHE A 79 1.89 7.23 -10.98
C PHE A 79 1.75 8.16 -12.18
N GLN A 80 1.80 9.47 -11.99
CA GLN A 80 1.74 10.43 -13.10
C GLN A 80 2.98 10.45 -13.97
N ASN A 81 4.14 10.17 -13.39
CA ASN A 81 5.41 10.18 -14.13
C ASN A 81 5.61 8.92 -14.97
N SER A 82 4.62 8.05 -15.02
CA SER A 82 4.67 6.84 -15.83
C SER A 82 4.17 7.06 -17.26
N SER A 83 3.79 8.28 -17.63
CA SER A 83 3.39 8.61 -19.00
C SER A 83 4.64 8.94 -19.82
N GLY A 84 5.01 8.09 -20.75
CA GLY A 84 6.14 8.31 -21.60
C GLY A 84 6.86 7.01 -21.97
N ARG A 85 8.03 7.14 -22.54
CA ARG A 85 8.76 6.01 -23.13
C ARG A 85 9.27 4.99 -22.12
N SER A 86 9.44 5.38 -20.87
CA SER A 86 9.81 4.47 -19.80
C SER A 86 8.68 4.44 -18.78
N LYS A 87 7.71 3.58 -19.03
CA LYS A 87 6.63 3.38 -18.06
C LYS A 87 7.17 2.60 -16.87
N LYS A 88 7.35 3.29 -15.76
CA LYS A 88 7.62 2.62 -14.50
C LYS A 88 6.33 1.95 -14.05
N ARG A 89 6.43 0.67 -13.77
CA ARG A 89 5.29 -0.11 -13.27
C ARG A 89 5.40 -0.22 -11.76
N TYR A 90 4.40 0.31 -11.10
CA TYR A 90 4.27 0.17 -9.65
C TYR A 90 2.97 -0.55 -9.35
N THR A 91 3.01 -1.42 -8.36
CA THR A 91 1.80 -2.00 -7.80
C THR A 91 1.57 -1.32 -6.46
N LEU A 92 0.38 -0.78 -6.26
CA LEU A 92 0.03 -0.06 -5.05
C LEU A 92 -0.84 -0.92 -4.16
N VAL A 93 -0.43 -1.07 -2.90
CA VAL A 93 -1.19 -1.79 -1.88
C VAL A 93 -1.32 -0.89 -0.65
N THR A 94 -2.54 -0.75 -0.14
CA THR A 94 -2.80 -0.02 1.10
C THR A 94 -3.71 -0.84 2.00
N LEU A 95 -3.69 -0.57 3.29
CA LEU A 95 -4.65 -1.20 4.21
C LEU A 95 -6.02 -0.56 4.06
N VAL A 96 -6.06 0.75 3.95
CA VAL A 96 -7.31 1.51 3.86
C VAL A 96 -7.32 2.31 2.56
N TYR A 97 -8.48 2.35 1.92
CA TYR A 97 -8.69 3.18 0.74
C TYR A 97 -9.89 4.08 0.97
N LYS A 98 -9.69 5.38 0.81
CA LYS A 98 -10.77 6.36 0.74
C LYS A 98 -10.82 6.89 -0.68
N GLU A 99 -12.02 6.90 -1.28
CA GLU A 99 -12.21 7.48 -2.60
C GLU A 99 -11.72 8.94 -2.59
N ASN A 100 -10.97 9.32 -3.59
CA ASN A 100 -10.36 10.65 -3.64
C ASN A 100 -10.54 11.30 -5.00
N LEU A 101 -10.37 12.64 -5.03
CA LEU A 101 -10.59 13.45 -6.24
C LEU A 101 -9.53 13.21 -7.31
N LEU A 102 -8.38 12.68 -6.93
CA LEU A 102 -7.27 12.43 -7.86
C LEU A 102 -7.38 11.05 -8.52
N ASN A 103 -8.38 10.27 -8.14
CA ASN A 103 -8.65 8.93 -8.68
C ASN A 103 -7.46 7.98 -8.54
N VAL A 104 -6.67 8.16 -7.48
CA VAL A 104 -5.61 7.20 -7.16
C VAL A 104 -6.25 6.04 -6.42
N VAL A 105 -6.26 4.88 -7.07
CA VAL A 105 -6.90 3.66 -6.54
C VAL A 105 -5.84 2.59 -6.34
N PRO A 106 -5.73 2.03 -5.12
CA PRO A 106 -4.80 0.93 -4.90
C PRO A 106 -5.18 -0.30 -5.74
N ASP A 107 -4.16 -1.05 -6.16
CA ASP A 107 -4.40 -2.34 -6.82
C ASP A 107 -5.01 -3.34 -5.87
N TYR A 108 -4.71 -3.22 -4.59
CA TYR A 108 -5.33 -4.02 -3.55
C TYR A 108 -5.43 -3.24 -2.25
N TYR A 109 -6.54 -3.39 -1.53
CA TYR A 109 -6.73 -2.79 -0.21
C TYR A 109 -7.59 -3.70 0.66
N LEU A 110 -7.46 -3.56 1.98
CA LEU A 110 -8.21 -4.37 2.93
C LEU A 110 -9.59 -3.79 3.22
N ILE A 111 -9.66 -2.49 3.48
CA ILE A 111 -10.88 -1.82 3.93
C ILE A 111 -11.15 -0.57 3.09
N PRO A 112 -12.33 -0.51 2.41
CA PRO A 112 -12.81 0.76 1.88
C PRO A 112 -13.42 1.56 3.03
N GLU A 113 -13.10 2.83 3.11
CA GLU A 113 -13.59 3.68 4.18
C GLU A 113 -14.22 4.97 3.66
N THR A 114 -15.13 5.52 4.47
CA THR A 114 -15.74 6.81 4.22
C THR A 114 -15.17 7.85 5.17
N ASP A 115 -15.51 9.12 4.95
CA ASP A 115 -15.08 10.20 5.84
C ASP A 115 -15.68 10.11 7.25
N ASP A 116 -16.69 9.26 7.44
CA ASP A 116 -17.33 9.06 8.75
C ASP A 116 -16.52 8.18 9.70
N HIS A 117 -15.47 7.53 9.18
CA HIS A 117 -14.65 6.62 9.97
C HIS A 117 -13.22 7.14 10.12
N TRP A 118 -12.65 6.85 11.28
CA TRP A 118 -11.24 7.08 11.56
C TRP A 118 -10.60 5.74 11.89
N VAL A 119 -9.70 5.29 11.05
CA VAL A 119 -9.03 4.00 11.25
C VAL A 119 -7.82 4.19 12.17
N VAL A 120 -7.77 3.39 13.22
CA VAL A 120 -6.62 3.36 14.13
C VAL A 120 -5.85 2.07 13.86
N PHE A 121 -4.60 2.21 13.47
CA PHE A 121 -3.73 1.07 13.15
C PHE A 121 -3.11 0.50 14.42
N PRO A 122 -2.73 -0.80 14.43
CA PRO A 122 -2.23 -1.44 15.65
C PRO A 122 -0.90 -0.87 16.15
N TRP A 123 -0.17 -0.15 15.29
CA TRP A 123 1.10 0.50 15.67
C TRP A 123 0.92 1.94 16.15
N GLU A 124 -0.27 2.44 16.21
CA GLU A 124 -0.55 3.80 16.69
C GLU A 124 -0.82 3.87 18.18
#